data_399b93f7881883fb7855982fa86a69b3
#
_entry.id   399b93f7881883fb7855982fa86a69b3
#
_cell.length_a   1.000
_cell.length_b   1.000
_cell.length_c   1.000
_cell.angle_alpha   90.00
_cell.angle_beta   90.00
_cell.angle_gamma   90.00
#
_symmetry.space_group_name_H-M   'P 1'
#
loop_
_entity.id
_entity.type
_entity.pdbx_description
1 polymer ?
#
loop_
_entity_poly.entity_id
_entity_poly.type
_entity_poly.pdbx_seq_one_letter_code
_entity_poly.pdbx_strand_id
1 'polypeptide(L)'
;MRENTMEKTTDKTIITVVGKDTVGIIAKVCTYLANNRVNVMDISQTIVQGFFNMMMIVDLSGTEKPFADISKELAQIGEEIG
;
A
#
# COMPACT_ATOMS: atom_id res chain seq x y z
N MET A 1 3.35 11.24 2.14
CA MET A 1 3.40 10.22 1.07
C MET A 1 3.10 10.90 -0.25
N ARG A 2 3.99 10.74 -1.21
CA ARG A 2 3.91 11.49 -2.47
C ARG A 2 3.18 10.74 -3.57
N GLU A 3 3.31 9.44 -3.57
CA GLU A 3 2.75 8.62 -4.64
C GLU A 3 2.29 7.29 -4.07
N ASN A 4 1.14 6.85 -4.50
CA ASN A 4 0.56 5.59 -4.08
C ASN A 4 -0.19 5.00 -5.28
N THR A 5 0.34 3.93 -5.84
CA THR A 5 -0.25 3.30 -7.01
C THR A 5 -0.53 1.83 -6.76
N MET A 6 -1.54 1.32 -7.45
CA MET A 6 -1.91 -0.09 -7.42
C MET A 6 -2.02 -0.63 -8.84
N GLU A 7 -1.46 -1.80 -9.06
CA GLU A 7 -1.59 -2.51 -10.32
C GLU A 7 -2.06 -3.93 -10.03
N LYS A 8 -3.11 -4.35 -10.71
CA LYS A 8 -3.70 -5.67 -10.50
C LYS A 8 -3.24 -6.65 -11.54
N THR A 9 -2.76 -7.82 -11.10
CA THR A 9 -2.38 -8.93 -11.96
C THR A 9 -3.06 -10.18 -11.41
N THR A 10 -4.17 -10.62 -12.01
CA THR A 10 -5.05 -11.67 -11.50
C THR A 10 -5.55 -11.29 -10.10
N ASP A 11 -5.38 -12.15 -9.07
CA ASP A 11 -5.75 -11.82 -7.70
C ASP A 11 -4.62 -11.13 -6.94
N LYS A 12 -3.45 -11.02 -7.53
CA LYS A 12 -2.30 -10.35 -6.92
C LYS A 12 -2.26 -8.91 -7.35
N THR A 13 -1.89 -8.05 -6.44
CA THR A 13 -1.82 -6.61 -6.68
C THR A 13 -0.48 -6.09 -6.21
N ILE A 14 0.10 -5.18 -6.96
CA ILE A 14 1.33 -4.50 -6.58
C ILE A 14 0.96 -3.13 -6.06
N ILE A 15 1.38 -2.82 -4.83
CA ILE A 15 1.18 -1.51 -4.23
C ILE A 15 2.54 -0.84 -4.12
N THR A 16 2.66 0.36 -4.70
CA THR A 16 3.88 1.15 -4.64
C THR A 16 3.62 2.39 -3.80
N VAL A 17 4.47 2.63 -2.82
CA VAL A 17 4.36 3.77 -1.91
C VAL A 17 5.66 4.53 -1.90
N VAL A 18 5.59 5.84 -2.11
CA VAL A 18 6.76 6.73 -2.07
C VAL A 18 6.46 7.88 -1.12
N GLY A 19 7.35 8.17 -0.20
CA GLY A 19 7.15 9.26 0.74
C GLY A 19 8.37 9.53 1.61
N LYS A 20 8.22 10.49 2.52
CA LYS A 20 9.30 10.89 3.41
C LYS A 20 9.22 10.26 4.80
N ASP A 21 8.02 9.94 5.29
CA ASP A 21 7.81 9.40 6.62
C ASP A 21 7.63 7.89 6.54
N THR A 22 8.66 7.15 6.93
CA THR A 22 8.65 5.70 6.81
C THR A 22 7.77 5.02 7.87
N VAL A 23 7.80 5.53 9.10
CA VAL A 23 7.10 4.86 10.21
C VAL A 23 5.60 4.98 10.08
N GLY A 24 5.10 6.20 9.87
CA GLY A 24 3.67 6.41 9.72
C GLY A 24 3.10 5.73 8.49
N ILE A 25 3.82 5.74 7.39
CA ILE A 25 3.39 5.12 6.14
C ILE A 25 3.21 3.61 6.32
N ILE A 26 4.23 2.93 6.85
CA ILE A 26 4.18 1.49 7.04
C ILE A 26 3.04 1.11 7.98
N ALA A 27 2.93 1.80 9.11
CA ALA A 27 1.93 1.47 10.11
C ALA A 27 0.51 1.63 9.55
N LYS A 28 0.23 2.73 8.89
CA LYS A 28 -1.12 2.99 8.37
C LYS A 28 -1.49 2.07 7.22
N VAL A 29 -0.57 1.86 6.28
CA VAL A 29 -0.84 1.00 5.14
C VAL A 29 -1.03 -0.44 5.58
N CYS A 30 -0.14 -0.96 6.42
CA CYS A 30 -0.25 -2.34 6.88
C CYS A 30 -1.48 -2.57 7.74
N THR A 31 -1.84 -1.62 8.60
CA THR A 31 -3.04 -1.73 9.41
C THR A 31 -4.29 -1.74 8.53
N TYR A 32 -4.34 -0.87 7.54
CA TYR A 32 -5.46 -0.86 6.60
C TYR A 32 -5.60 -2.20 5.89
N LEU A 33 -4.50 -2.74 5.39
CA LEU A 33 -4.52 -4.00 4.66
C LEU A 33 -4.98 -5.15 5.56
N ALA A 34 -4.48 -5.19 6.79
CA ALA A 34 -4.88 -6.22 7.74
C ALA A 34 -6.37 -6.14 8.06
N ASN A 35 -6.89 -4.93 8.27
CA ASN A 35 -8.31 -4.73 8.60
C ASN A 35 -9.24 -5.11 7.45
N ASN A 36 -8.75 -5.13 6.23
CA ASN A 36 -9.54 -5.47 5.05
C ASN A 36 -9.22 -6.87 4.50
N ARG A 37 -8.53 -7.69 5.29
CA ARG A 37 -8.22 -9.08 4.95
C ARG A 37 -7.39 -9.21 3.68
N VAL A 38 -6.52 -8.25 3.45
CA VAL A 38 -5.57 -8.30 2.35
C VAL A 38 -4.30 -8.97 2.84
N ASN A 39 -3.91 -10.06 2.19
CA ASN A 39 -2.72 -10.80 2.57
C ASN A 39 -1.49 -10.21 1.89
N VAL A 40 -0.49 -9.82 2.69
CA VAL A 40 0.77 -9.32 2.16
C VAL A 40 1.68 -10.51 1.86
N MET A 41 2.04 -10.69 0.61
CA MET A 41 2.85 -11.82 0.17
C MET A 41 4.33 -11.49 0.14
N ASP A 42 4.67 -10.23 -0.17
CA ASP A 42 6.05 -9.80 -0.23
C ASP A 42 6.14 -8.29 -0.02
N ILE A 43 7.21 -7.84 0.61
CA ILE A 43 7.50 -6.43 0.82
C ILE A 43 8.95 -6.19 0.47
N SER A 44 9.20 -5.16 -0.34
CA SER A 44 10.53 -4.66 -0.61
C SER A 44 10.55 -3.17 -0.33
N GLN A 45 11.53 -2.70 0.43
CA GLN A 45 11.62 -1.29 0.77
C GLN A 45 13.07 -0.82 0.72
N THR A 46 13.25 0.41 0.29
CA THR A 46 14.55 1.07 0.25
C THR A 46 14.39 2.53 0.62
N ILE A 47 15.50 3.14 1.06
CA ILE A 47 15.55 4.57 1.29
C ILE A 47 16.57 5.15 0.33
N VAL A 48 16.14 6.08 -0.52
CA VAL A 48 17.00 6.70 -1.52
C VAL A 48 16.94 8.22 -1.32
N GLN A 49 18.06 8.81 -0.93
CA GLN A 49 18.17 10.25 -0.72
C GLN A 49 17.09 10.83 0.19
N GLY A 50 16.79 10.12 1.28
CA GLY A 50 15.80 10.55 2.26
C GLY A 50 14.37 10.25 1.87
N PHE A 51 14.12 9.65 0.72
CA PHE A 51 12.80 9.20 0.33
C PHE A 51 12.63 7.70 0.58
N PHE A 52 11.50 7.37 1.16
CA PHE A 52 11.10 5.99 1.39
C PHE A 52 10.39 5.45 0.15
N ASN A 53 10.85 4.31 -0.33
CA ASN A 53 10.21 3.62 -1.45
C ASN A 53 9.84 2.22 -0.98
N MET A 54 8.57 1.86 -1.13
CA MET A 54 8.08 0.55 -0.73
C MET A 54 7.24 -0.05 -1.84
N MET A 55 7.50 -1.32 -2.14
CA MET A 55 6.67 -2.07 -3.06
C MET A 55 6.19 -3.31 -2.33
N MET A 56 4.89 -3.55 -2.39
CA MET A 56 4.28 -4.73 -1.78
C MET A 56 3.53 -5.54 -2.82
N ILE A 57 3.61 -6.85 -2.71
CA ILE A 57 2.76 -7.76 -3.47
C ILE A 57 1.73 -8.31 -2.50
N VAL A 58 0.46 -8.08 -2.79
CA VAL A 58 -0.63 -8.48 -1.92
C VAL A 58 -1.63 -9.33 -2.68
N ASP A 59 -2.37 -10.15 -1.93
CA ASP A 59 -3.43 -10.99 -2.48
C ASP A 59 -4.76 -10.45 -1.99
N LEU A 60 -5.62 -10.04 -2.92
CA LEU A 60 -6.92 -9.46 -2.61
C LEU A 60 -8.05 -10.48 -2.57
N SER A 61 -7.75 -11.76 -2.76
CA SER A 61 -8.80 -12.78 -2.82
C SER A 61 -9.61 -12.91 -1.52
N GLY A 62 -9.01 -12.53 -0.38
CA GLY A 62 -9.68 -12.62 0.92
C GLY A 62 -10.50 -11.40 1.30
N THR A 63 -10.43 -10.32 0.54
CA THR A 63 -11.17 -9.11 0.86
C THR A 63 -12.52 -9.09 0.14
N GLU A 64 -13.51 -8.47 0.79
CA GLU A 64 -14.81 -8.29 0.19
C GLU A 64 -14.91 -7.00 -0.62
N LYS A 65 -13.94 -6.10 -0.47
CA LYS A 65 -13.94 -4.83 -1.17
C LYS A 65 -13.46 -4.95 -2.61
N PRO A 66 -14.07 -4.22 -3.56
CA PRO A 66 -13.56 -4.15 -4.92
C PRO A 66 -12.19 -3.50 -4.96
N PHE A 67 -11.41 -3.85 -5.97
CA PHE A 67 -10.09 -3.25 -6.21
C PHE A 67 -10.14 -1.73 -6.20
N ALA A 68 -11.15 -1.14 -6.85
CA ALA A 68 -11.27 0.30 -6.95
C ALA A 68 -11.42 0.98 -5.58
N ASP A 69 -12.18 0.35 -4.67
CA ASP A 69 -12.37 0.91 -3.34
C ASP A 69 -11.09 0.86 -2.51
N ILE A 70 -10.35 -0.24 -2.61
CA ILE A 70 -9.08 -0.37 -1.89
C ILE A 70 -8.08 0.66 -2.41
N SER A 71 -7.99 0.83 -3.72
CA SER A 71 -7.11 1.81 -4.34
C SER A 71 -7.44 3.23 -3.87
N LYS A 72 -8.72 3.57 -3.83
CA LYS A 72 -9.19 4.87 -3.40
C LYS A 72 -8.86 5.12 -1.93
N GLU A 73 -9.10 4.14 -1.07
CA GLU A 73 -8.87 4.29 0.36
C GLU A 73 -7.39 4.40 0.69
N LEU A 74 -6.54 3.64 -0.02
CA LEU A 74 -5.10 3.77 0.14
C LEU A 74 -4.60 5.15 -0.30
N ALA A 75 -5.17 5.69 -1.38
CA ALA A 75 -4.83 7.05 -1.81
C ALA A 75 -5.20 8.08 -0.75
N GLN A 76 -6.34 7.90 -0.07
CA GLN A 76 -6.74 8.78 1.02
C GLN A 76 -5.78 8.70 2.21
N ILE A 77 -5.30 7.51 2.54
CA ILE A 77 -4.29 7.35 3.58
C ILE A 77 -3.02 8.11 3.20
N GLY A 78 -2.63 8.05 1.94
CA GLY A 78 -1.49 8.79 1.44
C GLY A 78 -1.64 10.30 1.62
N GLU A 79 -2.82 10.84 1.35
CA GLU A 79 -3.09 12.26 1.54
C GLU A 79 -3.04 12.67 3.01
N GLU A 80 -3.52 11.82 3.92
CA GLU A 80 -3.47 12.08 5.36
C GLU A 80 -2.04 12.17 5.89
N ILE A 81 -1.16 11.34 5.36
CA ILE A 81 0.23 11.31 5.79
C ILE A 81 1.01 12.47 5.16
N GLY A 82 0.63 12.85 3.98
CA GLY A 82 1.33 13.89 3.23
C GLY A 82 2.34 13.29 2.29
#